data_52d43bf20c954d2e72ef8497620d4037
#
_entry.id   52d43bf20c954d2e72ef8497620d4037
#
_cell.length_a   1.000
_cell.length_b   1.000
_cell.length_c   1.000
_cell.angle_alpha   90.00
_cell.angle_beta   90.00
_cell.angle_gamma   90.00
#
_symmetry.space_group_name_H-M   'P 1'
#
loop_
_entity.id
_entity.type
_entity.pdbx_description
1 polymer ?
#
loop_
_entity_poly.entity_id
_entity_poly.type
_entity_poly.pdbx_seq_one_letter_code
_entity_poly.pdbx_strand_id
1 'polypeptide(L)'
;DHGPNQGQWRDDLGTGLYLSDRNGVYHTILDYHASIPKENATTSNYYDCVGITPYVRVGTVSKDGYILTGWEVTGGDGDYDDYGVDGVRVNIGAFADENIVIKAIWERYSFVVHYDAGVAKDRGISTIYIPEDEKAYYDRGDELKGLNEQAEASNGLMFAGWSFDRYGDSGIIKPEDIREYNEDVTIYAIWNYVITFDNNTVTEVNGHMDDITARLGSRLRLTGSNLSRIGYYLSGWNTKSDDSGQFYTTMSVVDLTPDDSGKAVLYAIWQPIFYEVHLYNNRPDEASEDIHVVDNGEWDWYEDEGFYSRFYTYDEIDHLPVVKDVYTLTGWTGYGWEMEDGTYIEGGADGKFNLADKLGKIVDVYVVWKENIYNINIDSNGGYESDTTIITGYEKENELPDAPERPGYDFDSWNTVEDGSGKNYKDKDTVSKLVEEDGGNVTIYAQWKKKKKLCLKVSSNIYQKSFVNPLAATFAKSWFGNNQDKSVGNMMAIQNKDCVQVWNVNRTGITRTR
;
A
#
# COMPACT_ATOMS: atom_id res chain seq x y z
N ASP A 1 12.75 -14.24 -68.25
CA ASP A 1 13.34 -14.74 -67.02
C ASP A 1 14.68 -14.05 -66.82
N HIS A 2 14.61 -12.89 -66.16
CA HIS A 2 15.80 -12.08 -65.90
C HIS A 2 16.45 -12.60 -64.63
N GLY A 3 17.44 -13.43 -64.76
CA GLY A 3 18.25 -13.85 -63.62
C GLY A 3 18.81 -12.61 -62.86
N PRO A 4 19.16 -12.74 -61.61
CA PRO A 4 19.64 -11.66 -60.78
C PRO A 4 20.97 -11.14 -61.29
N ASN A 5 21.06 -10.20 -62.14
CA ASN A 5 22.21 -9.47 -62.74
C ASN A 5 22.03 -9.17 -64.23
N GLN A 6 20.82 -9.26 -64.75
CA GLN A 6 20.54 -8.88 -66.12
C GLN A 6 19.74 -7.57 -66.13
N GLY A 7 20.09 -6.62 -66.97
CA GLY A 7 19.34 -5.39 -67.17
C GLY A 7 17.93 -5.65 -67.68
N GLN A 8 16.98 -4.83 -67.27
CA GLN A 8 15.61 -4.91 -67.74
C GLN A 8 15.36 -3.90 -68.87
N TRP A 9 14.62 -4.38 -69.86
CA TRP A 9 14.10 -3.47 -70.86
C TRP A 9 12.80 -2.79 -70.35
N ARG A 10 12.75 -1.50 -70.50
CA ARG A 10 11.45 -0.83 -70.54
C ARG A 10 10.89 -0.96 -71.93
N ASP A 11 9.91 -1.82 -72.06
CA ASP A 11 9.23 -2.10 -73.32
C ASP A 11 8.06 -1.13 -73.59
N ASP A 12 8.29 0.15 -73.34
CA ASP A 12 7.33 1.21 -73.66
C ASP A 12 7.28 1.49 -75.16
N LEU A 13 8.14 0.88 -75.94
CA LEU A 13 8.28 1.17 -77.37
C LEU A 13 7.94 -0.01 -78.28
N GLY A 14 7.59 -1.20 -77.80
CA GLY A 14 7.18 -2.37 -78.57
C GLY A 14 8.18 -2.81 -79.63
N THR A 15 9.47 -2.70 -79.31
CA THR A 15 10.55 -2.87 -80.35
C THR A 15 10.90 -4.29 -80.67
N GLY A 16 10.37 -5.29 -79.98
CA GLY A 16 10.71 -6.70 -80.23
C GLY A 16 12.16 -7.08 -80.02
N LEU A 17 12.91 -6.29 -79.23
CA LEU A 17 14.29 -6.57 -78.90
C LEU A 17 14.38 -7.62 -77.78
N TYR A 18 15.31 -8.55 -77.87
CA TYR A 18 15.42 -9.61 -76.90
C TYR A 18 16.70 -9.46 -76.08
N LEU A 19 16.60 -9.72 -74.79
CA LEU A 19 17.74 -9.88 -73.92
C LEU A 19 18.48 -11.14 -74.32
N SER A 20 19.73 -11.05 -74.76
CA SER A 20 20.37 -12.16 -75.40
C SER A 20 21.21 -13.02 -74.46
N ASP A 21 21.89 -12.44 -73.53
CA ASP A 21 22.84 -13.21 -72.74
C ASP A 21 23.14 -12.59 -71.37
N ARG A 22 23.99 -13.27 -70.59
CA ARG A 22 24.42 -12.89 -69.27
C ARG A 22 25.30 -11.65 -69.21
N ASN A 23 25.71 -11.13 -70.38
CA ASN A 23 26.65 -9.99 -70.47
C ASN A 23 25.94 -8.67 -70.76
N GLY A 24 24.61 -8.64 -70.76
CA GLY A 24 23.82 -7.43 -71.05
C GLY A 24 23.86 -6.98 -72.51
N VAL A 25 24.14 -7.89 -73.37
CA VAL A 25 24.07 -7.68 -74.82
C VAL A 25 22.67 -7.93 -75.31
N TYR A 26 22.10 -6.95 -75.97
CA TYR A 26 20.73 -7.05 -76.52
C TYR A 26 20.83 -7.32 -78.02
N HIS A 27 20.13 -8.34 -78.50
CA HIS A 27 20.12 -8.73 -79.88
C HIS A 27 18.74 -8.54 -80.47
N THR A 28 18.70 -8.01 -81.67
CA THR A 28 17.50 -8.06 -82.50
C THR A 28 17.94 -8.49 -83.91
N ILE A 29 17.14 -9.31 -84.55
CA ILE A 29 17.32 -9.67 -85.96
C ILE A 29 16.35 -8.83 -86.76
N LEU A 30 16.87 -7.86 -87.50
CA LEU A 30 16.09 -7.07 -88.45
C LEU A 30 16.37 -7.67 -89.85
N ASP A 31 15.30 -8.20 -90.43
CA ASP A 31 15.39 -8.62 -91.82
C ASP A 31 15.25 -7.34 -92.70
N TYR A 32 16.13 -7.14 -93.63
CA TYR A 32 16.17 -5.96 -94.51
C TYR A 32 14.83 -5.66 -95.20
N HIS A 33 13.99 -6.65 -95.32
CA HIS A 33 12.65 -6.52 -95.93
C HIS A 33 11.50 -6.63 -94.94
N ALA A 34 11.79 -6.78 -93.65
CA ALA A 34 10.73 -6.88 -92.62
C ALA A 34 10.18 -5.47 -92.32
N SER A 35 8.93 -5.25 -92.63
CA SER A 35 8.20 -4.07 -92.17
C SER A 35 7.79 -4.32 -90.70
N ILE A 36 8.21 -3.49 -89.80
CA ILE A 36 7.66 -3.50 -88.45
C ILE A 36 6.21 -3.04 -88.52
N PRO A 37 5.26 -3.79 -87.90
CA PRO A 37 3.87 -3.43 -87.95
C PRO A 37 3.67 -1.99 -87.49
N LYS A 38 2.94 -1.20 -88.23
CA LYS A 38 2.68 0.24 -87.97
C LYS A 38 2.12 0.53 -86.61
N GLU A 39 1.36 -0.42 -86.08
CA GLU A 39 0.75 -0.39 -84.76
C GLU A 39 1.76 -0.43 -83.59
N ASN A 40 2.96 -0.93 -83.81
CA ASN A 40 4.05 -0.97 -82.84
C ASN A 40 5.17 0.02 -83.11
N ALA A 41 5.03 0.82 -84.17
CA ALA A 41 6.00 1.87 -84.51
C ALA A 41 5.64 3.15 -83.77
N THR A 42 6.30 3.39 -82.67
CA THR A 42 6.38 4.78 -82.17
C THR A 42 7.25 5.59 -83.10
N THR A 43 7.16 6.90 -83.04
CA THR A 43 8.00 7.82 -83.86
C THR A 43 9.50 7.56 -83.76
N SER A 44 9.92 6.77 -82.78
CA SER A 44 11.33 6.43 -82.51
C SER A 44 11.74 5.07 -83.14
N ASN A 45 10.82 4.30 -83.71
CA ASN A 45 11.11 2.96 -84.27
C ASN A 45 10.69 2.85 -85.73
N TYR A 46 10.68 3.95 -86.42
CA TYR A 46 10.19 3.95 -87.79
C TYR A 46 11.28 3.57 -88.79
N TYR A 47 10.94 2.70 -89.71
CA TYR A 47 11.76 2.28 -90.85
C TYR A 47 11.03 2.65 -92.12
N ASP A 48 11.75 3.27 -93.00
CA ASP A 48 11.30 3.35 -94.38
C ASP A 48 12.42 2.81 -95.30
N CYS A 49 12.12 1.78 -96.07
CA CYS A 49 13.08 1.13 -96.94
C CYS A 49 13.30 1.82 -98.27
N VAL A 50 12.68 2.99 -98.52
CA VAL A 50 12.80 3.67 -99.78
C VAL A 50 13.41 5.07 -99.62
N GLY A 51 14.72 5.12 -99.66
CA GLY A 51 15.49 6.37 -99.75
C GLY A 51 15.70 7.17 -98.43
N ILE A 52 15.39 6.57 -97.32
CA ILE A 52 15.67 7.14 -96.00
C ILE A 52 16.52 6.11 -95.25
N THR A 53 17.55 6.59 -94.55
CA THR A 53 18.39 5.73 -93.70
C THR A 53 17.59 5.24 -92.53
N PRO A 54 17.39 3.92 -92.40
CA PRO A 54 16.65 3.32 -91.31
C PRO A 54 17.45 3.47 -89.99
N TYR A 55 16.75 3.78 -88.94
CA TYR A 55 17.33 3.90 -87.60
C TYR A 55 16.63 2.94 -86.66
N VAL A 56 17.40 2.31 -85.75
CA VAL A 56 16.91 1.63 -84.59
C VAL A 56 17.19 2.46 -83.36
N ARG A 57 16.23 2.69 -82.57
CA ARG A 57 16.41 3.35 -81.25
C ARG A 57 16.14 2.32 -80.16
N VAL A 58 17.15 2.18 -79.31
CA VAL A 58 17.02 1.42 -78.06
C VAL A 58 16.77 2.45 -76.97
N GLY A 59 15.68 2.26 -76.24
CA GLY A 59 15.31 3.14 -75.10
C GLY A 59 16.06 2.83 -73.86
N THR A 60 15.63 3.42 -72.79
CA THR A 60 16.22 3.21 -71.45
C THR A 60 16.15 1.73 -71.02
N VAL A 61 17.22 1.27 -70.47
CA VAL A 61 17.32 -0.08 -69.82
C VAL A 61 17.77 0.13 -68.40
N SER A 62 17.44 -0.79 -67.53
CA SER A 62 17.89 -0.78 -66.13
C SER A 62 18.55 -2.09 -65.79
N LYS A 63 19.56 -2.03 -64.99
CA LYS A 63 20.24 -3.17 -64.39
C LYS A 63 20.43 -2.89 -62.92
N ASP A 64 19.92 -3.83 -62.11
CA ASP A 64 19.96 -3.72 -60.68
C ASP A 64 21.43 -3.55 -60.17
N GLY A 65 21.70 -2.51 -59.42
CA GLY A 65 23.03 -2.18 -58.90
C GLY A 65 23.98 -1.47 -59.89
N TYR A 66 23.48 -1.05 -61.05
CA TYR A 66 24.32 -0.39 -62.04
C TYR A 66 23.65 0.85 -62.64
N ILE A 67 24.48 1.84 -62.98
CA ILE A 67 24.12 3.01 -63.77
C ILE A 67 24.44 2.76 -65.23
N LEU A 68 23.48 3.00 -66.11
CA LEU A 68 23.76 3.02 -67.54
C LEU A 68 24.59 4.25 -67.85
N THR A 69 25.81 4.09 -68.40
CA THR A 69 26.72 5.21 -68.72
C THR A 69 26.82 5.44 -70.21
N GLY A 70 26.37 4.50 -71.03
CA GLY A 70 26.42 4.65 -72.50
C GLY A 70 26.17 3.32 -73.23
N TRP A 71 26.46 3.34 -74.50
CA TRP A 71 26.21 2.22 -75.39
C TRP A 71 27.43 1.92 -76.28
N GLU A 72 27.70 0.69 -76.49
CA GLU A 72 28.67 0.18 -77.46
C GLU A 72 27.92 -0.46 -78.63
N VAL A 73 28.15 0.02 -79.83
CA VAL A 73 27.55 -0.51 -81.04
C VAL A 73 28.62 -1.08 -81.90
N THR A 74 28.45 -2.36 -82.36
CA THR A 74 29.36 -3.02 -83.24
C THR A 74 28.58 -3.60 -84.40
N GLY A 75 29.16 -3.50 -85.64
CA GLY A 75 28.49 -3.84 -86.87
C GLY A 75 27.77 -2.66 -87.54
N GLY A 76 27.30 -2.78 -88.72
CA GLY A 76 26.70 -1.71 -89.49
C GLY A 76 27.74 -0.75 -90.10
N ASP A 77 27.31 0.44 -90.47
CA ASP A 77 28.20 1.47 -91.03
C ASP A 77 28.95 2.31 -89.95
N GLY A 78 28.72 1.99 -88.63
CA GLY A 78 29.34 2.67 -87.47
C GLY A 78 28.73 4.01 -87.14
N ASP A 79 27.65 4.45 -87.76
CA ASP A 79 26.97 5.68 -87.49
C ASP A 79 25.87 5.46 -86.45
N TYR A 80 26.09 5.97 -85.24
CA TYR A 80 25.11 5.94 -84.15
C TYR A 80 25.21 7.15 -83.25
N ASP A 81 24.09 7.52 -82.68
CA ASP A 81 23.99 8.56 -81.66
C ASP A 81 23.79 7.88 -80.29
N ASP A 82 24.73 8.07 -79.38
CA ASP A 82 24.61 7.65 -77.99
C ASP A 82 24.00 8.79 -77.17
N TYR A 83 22.82 8.55 -76.62
CA TYR A 83 22.11 9.51 -75.75
C TYR A 83 22.32 9.13 -74.28
N GLY A 84 23.27 8.29 -73.95
CA GLY A 84 23.54 7.84 -72.60
C GLY A 84 22.34 7.12 -71.98
N VAL A 85 21.84 7.60 -70.87
CA VAL A 85 20.69 6.99 -70.15
C VAL A 85 19.39 7.02 -70.93
N ASP A 86 19.27 7.92 -71.88
CA ASP A 86 18.06 8.08 -72.70
C ASP A 86 18.01 7.11 -73.88
N GLY A 87 19.05 6.28 -74.04
CA GLY A 87 19.12 5.26 -75.07
C GLY A 87 20.15 5.51 -76.16
N VAL A 88 20.08 4.73 -77.22
CA VAL A 88 20.95 4.85 -78.40
C VAL A 88 20.15 4.79 -79.65
N ARG A 89 20.52 5.59 -80.65
CA ARG A 89 19.97 5.55 -82.01
C ARG A 89 21.05 5.04 -82.94
N VAL A 90 20.74 3.96 -83.65
CA VAL A 90 21.70 3.33 -84.54
C VAL A 90 21.19 3.45 -85.99
N ASN A 91 22.02 3.95 -86.87
CA ASN A 91 21.77 3.91 -88.29
C ASN A 91 22.14 2.50 -88.84
N ILE A 92 21.16 1.79 -89.30
CA ILE A 92 21.37 0.44 -89.79
C ILE A 92 21.77 0.35 -91.29
N GLY A 93 21.85 1.50 -91.94
CA GLY A 93 22.37 1.61 -93.30
C GLY A 93 21.78 0.72 -94.33
N ALA A 94 22.46 0.60 -95.49
CA ALA A 94 22.02 -0.25 -96.59
C ALA A 94 22.61 -1.70 -96.54
N PHE A 95 23.20 -2.09 -95.43
CA PHE A 95 23.88 -3.36 -95.26
C PHE A 95 22.95 -4.44 -94.68
N ALA A 96 22.38 -5.24 -95.60
CA ALA A 96 21.39 -6.21 -95.25
C ALA A 96 21.90 -7.46 -94.52
N ASP A 97 23.21 -7.68 -94.47
CA ASP A 97 23.81 -8.96 -94.04
C ASP A 97 24.72 -8.86 -92.81
N GLU A 98 24.77 -7.73 -92.17
CA GLU A 98 25.60 -7.58 -90.95
C GLU A 98 24.79 -7.57 -89.64
N ASN A 99 25.25 -8.37 -88.73
CA ASN A 99 24.65 -8.34 -87.36
C ASN A 99 25.11 -7.08 -86.66
N ILE A 100 24.17 -6.25 -86.24
CA ILE A 100 24.42 -5.09 -85.35
C ILE A 100 24.23 -5.57 -83.94
N VAL A 101 25.25 -5.38 -83.12
CA VAL A 101 25.18 -5.66 -81.67
C VAL A 101 25.22 -4.36 -80.92
N ILE A 102 24.17 -4.11 -80.14
CA ILE A 102 24.06 -2.93 -79.30
C ILE A 102 24.20 -3.41 -77.87
N LYS A 103 25.21 -2.92 -77.18
CA LYS A 103 25.53 -3.33 -75.81
C LYS A 103 25.50 -2.13 -74.89
N ALA A 104 24.73 -2.26 -73.81
CA ALA A 104 24.71 -1.25 -72.74
C ALA A 104 26.02 -1.31 -71.94
N ILE A 105 26.57 -0.13 -71.68
CA ILE A 105 27.74 0.05 -70.84
C ILE A 105 27.24 0.42 -69.44
N TRP A 106 27.68 -0.36 -68.51
CA TRP A 106 27.22 -0.24 -67.12
C TRP A 106 28.39 0.13 -66.20
N GLU A 107 28.15 1.07 -65.30
CA GLU A 107 29.00 1.35 -64.15
C GLU A 107 28.25 0.91 -62.88
N ARG A 108 28.95 0.31 -61.94
CA ARG A 108 28.34 -0.04 -60.65
C ARG A 108 27.97 1.18 -59.86
N TYR A 109 26.84 1.15 -59.16
CA TYR A 109 26.57 2.12 -58.12
C TYR A 109 27.70 2.07 -57.08
N SER A 110 28.15 3.23 -56.65
CA SER A 110 29.03 3.39 -55.50
C SER A 110 28.41 4.43 -54.55
N PHE A 111 28.43 4.12 -53.31
CA PHE A 111 27.93 5.03 -52.26
C PHE A 111 28.85 4.95 -51.05
N VAL A 112 28.77 5.94 -50.17
CA VAL A 112 29.53 5.99 -48.93
C VAL A 112 28.60 5.62 -47.80
N VAL A 113 29.06 4.75 -46.91
CA VAL A 113 28.37 4.44 -45.66
C VAL A 113 28.98 5.27 -44.55
N HIS A 114 28.18 6.15 -43.98
CA HIS A 114 28.55 6.97 -42.85
C HIS A 114 28.10 6.33 -41.56
N TYR A 115 29.03 6.06 -40.66
CA TYR A 115 28.76 5.45 -39.35
C TYR A 115 28.67 6.55 -38.30
N ASP A 116 27.49 6.66 -37.65
CA ASP A 116 27.23 7.68 -36.61
C ASP A 116 26.99 7.02 -35.27
N ALA A 117 27.48 7.61 -34.19
CA ALA A 117 27.29 7.11 -32.82
C ALA A 117 25.84 7.17 -32.34
N GLY A 118 24.93 7.72 -33.13
CA GLY A 118 23.50 7.74 -32.83
C GLY A 118 23.17 8.54 -31.58
N VAL A 119 22.27 8.01 -30.75
CA VAL A 119 21.77 8.67 -29.53
C VAL A 119 22.86 8.89 -28.49
N ALA A 120 23.92 8.08 -28.45
CA ALA A 120 25.05 8.30 -27.54
C ALA A 120 25.69 9.66 -27.75
N LYS A 121 25.90 10.04 -29.00
CA LYS A 121 26.44 11.37 -29.38
C LYS A 121 25.53 12.50 -28.93
N ASP A 122 24.23 12.39 -29.11
CA ASP A 122 23.25 13.41 -28.71
C ASP A 122 23.19 13.61 -27.19
N ARG A 123 23.48 12.59 -26.43
CA ARG A 123 23.53 12.63 -24.96
C ARG A 123 24.91 12.98 -24.41
N GLY A 124 25.88 13.31 -25.32
CA GLY A 124 27.23 13.68 -24.93
C GLY A 124 28.07 12.52 -24.42
N ILE A 125 27.66 11.27 -24.72
CA ILE A 125 28.41 10.08 -24.36
C ILE A 125 29.53 9.90 -25.36
N SER A 126 30.77 9.87 -24.90
CA SER A 126 31.93 9.66 -25.74
C SER A 126 31.99 8.25 -26.29
N THR A 127 32.27 8.13 -27.58
CA THR A 127 32.55 6.85 -28.21
C THR A 127 34.06 6.62 -28.28
N ILE A 128 34.48 5.38 -28.03
CA ILE A 128 35.90 4.98 -28.14
C ILE A 128 36.21 4.67 -29.60
N TYR A 129 35.28 3.99 -30.25
CA TYR A 129 35.44 3.56 -31.62
C TYR A 129 34.12 3.65 -32.39
N ILE A 130 34.16 4.23 -33.57
CA ILE A 130 33.13 4.17 -34.62
C ILE A 130 33.89 3.84 -35.93
N PRO A 131 33.41 2.93 -36.75
CA PRO A 131 34.00 2.66 -38.07
C PRO A 131 34.09 3.95 -38.90
N GLU A 132 35.12 4.03 -39.74
CA GLU A 132 35.26 5.12 -40.68
C GLU A 132 34.31 4.95 -41.88
N ASP A 133 34.08 6.04 -42.62
CA ASP A 133 33.30 6.01 -43.85
C ASP A 133 33.87 5.00 -44.81
N GLU A 134 33.03 4.13 -45.36
CA GLU A 134 33.41 3.08 -46.27
C GLU A 134 32.71 3.24 -47.62
N LYS A 135 33.48 3.23 -48.70
CA LYS A 135 32.93 3.21 -50.04
C LYS A 135 32.50 1.79 -50.42
N ALA A 136 31.19 1.59 -50.55
CA ALA A 136 30.62 0.34 -50.93
C ALA A 136 30.17 0.35 -52.38
N TYR A 137 30.18 -0.83 -53.00
CA TYR A 137 29.65 -1.03 -54.33
C TYR A 137 28.48 -2.02 -54.26
N TYR A 138 27.43 -1.74 -54.99
CA TYR A 138 26.30 -2.64 -55.09
C TYR A 138 26.72 -3.85 -55.96
N ASP A 139 27.22 -4.89 -55.35
CA ASP A 139 27.47 -6.17 -55.94
C ASP A 139 27.32 -7.30 -54.93
N ARG A 140 26.96 -8.48 -55.43
CA ARG A 140 26.65 -9.72 -54.66
C ARG A 140 27.87 -10.33 -53.97
N GLY A 141 28.94 -9.72 -53.84
CA GLY A 141 30.16 -10.21 -53.19
C GLY A 141 30.87 -9.21 -52.32
N ASP A 142 30.43 -7.97 -52.36
CA ASP A 142 31.09 -6.93 -51.59
C ASP A 142 30.64 -6.99 -50.12
N GLU A 143 31.58 -7.22 -49.20
CA GLU A 143 31.36 -7.16 -47.78
C GLU A 143 31.50 -5.71 -47.33
N LEU A 144 30.44 -5.21 -46.61
CA LEU A 144 30.52 -3.96 -45.89
C LEU A 144 31.23 -4.24 -44.57
N LYS A 145 32.54 -3.99 -44.53
CA LYS A 145 33.38 -4.33 -43.35
C LYS A 145 32.92 -3.66 -42.11
N GLY A 146 32.58 -2.40 -42.17
CA GLY A 146 32.13 -1.61 -41.03
C GLY A 146 30.84 -2.10 -40.40
N LEU A 147 29.97 -2.76 -41.17
CA LEU A 147 28.76 -3.41 -40.59
C LEU A 147 29.07 -4.57 -39.67
N ASN A 148 30.18 -5.25 -39.90
CA ASN A 148 30.63 -6.37 -39.08
C ASN A 148 31.47 -5.91 -37.89
N GLU A 149 31.77 -4.61 -37.80
CA GLU A 149 32.53 -4.04 -36.72
C GLU A 149 31.60 -3.53 -35.63
N GLN A 150 32.03 -3.69 -34.37
CA GLN A 150 31.29 -3.18 -33.21
C GLN A 150 31.79 -1.78 -32.86
N ALA A 151 30.84 -0.86 -32.67
CA ALA A 151 31.16 0.42 -32.06
C ALA A 151 31.39 0.24 -30.56
N GLU A 152 32.27 1.08 -30.00
CA GLU A 152 32.58 1.04 -28.57
C GLU A 152 32.34 2.42 -27.94
N ALA A 153 31.73 2.41 -26.76
CA ALA A 153 31.49 3.58 -25.93
C ALA A 153 32.32 3.55 -24.64
N SER A 154 32.75 4.71 -24.16
CA SER A 154 33.60 4.82 -22.97
C SER A 154 32.92 4.50 -21.65
N ASN A 155 31.58 4.46 -21.61
CA ASN A 155 30.77 4.34 -20.40
C ASN A 155 30.06 2.99 -20.27
N GLY A 156 30.60 1.92 -20.85
CA GLY A 156 30.06 0.57 -20.68
C GLY A 156 28.72 0.31 -21.38
N LEU A 157 28.30 1.17 -22.31
CA LEU A 157 27.16 0.88 -23.18
C LEU A 157 27.43 -0.34 -24.03
N MET A 158 26.40 -1.15 -24.23
CA MET A 158 26.48 -2.35 -25.05
C MET A 158 26.03 -2.05 -26.46
N PHE A 159 26.92 -2.27 -27.44
CA PHE A 159 26.56 -2.15 -28.84
C PHE A 159 25.56 -3.25 -29.22
N ALA A 160 24.43 -2.84 -29.81
CA ALA A 160 23.36 -3.74 -30.22
C ALA A 160 23.31 -3.99 -31.73
N GLY A 161 23.99 -3.15 -32.52
CA GLY A 161 24.00 -3.22 -33.96
C GLY A 161 23.83 -1.85 -34.63
N TRP A 162 23.77 -1.84 -35.94
CA TRP A 162 23.54 -0.66 -36.77
C TRP A 162 22.07 -0.55 -37.19
N SER A 163 21.54 0.66 -37.36
CA SER A 163 20.18 0.91 -37.83
C SER A 163 20.15 2.10 -38.80
N PHE A 164 19.18 2.11 -39.72
CA PHE A 164 18.94 3.25 -40.60
C PHE A 164 18.31 4.43 -39.85
N ASP A 165 17.61 4.17 -38.78
CA ASP A 165 17.13 5.25 -37.94
C ASP A 165 17.91 5.31 -36.62
N ARG A 166 18.06 6.51 -36.12
CA ARG A 166 18.86 6.86 -34.94
C ARG A 166 18.39 6.19 -33.63
N TYR A 167 17.11 5.79 -33.55
CA TYR A 167 16.51 5.16 -32.39
C TYR A 167 16.41 3.63 -32.51
N GLY A 168 16.70 3.11 -33.72
CA GLY A 168 16.62 1.68 -34.01
C GLY A 168 15.20 1.13 -34.18
N ASP A 169 14.23 2.01 -34.43
CA ASP A 169 12.83 1.60 -34.61
C ASP A 169 12.61 0.83 -35.92
N SER A 170 13.44 1.07 -36.94
CA SER A 170 13.47 0.30 -38.18
C SER A 170 14.13 -1.08 -38.03
N GLY A 171 14.69 -1.38 -36.85
CA GLY A 171 15.40 -2.64 -36.59
C GLY A 171 16.89 -2.56 -36.87
N ILE A 172 17.59 -3.69 -36.64
CA ILE A 172 19.01 -3.84 -36.89
C ILE A 172 19.24 -4.20 -38.33
N ILE A 173 20.14 -3.47 -38.99
CA ILE A 173 20.51 -3.66 -40.40
C ILE A 173 21.21 -5.00 -40.59
N LYS A 174 20.87 -5.69 -41.67
CA LYS A 174 21.61 -6.81 -42.21
C LYS A 174 22.38 -6.37 -43.44
N PRO A 175 23.48 -7.05 -43.80
CA PRO A 175 24.29 -6.71 -45.00
C PRO A 175 23.49 -6.60 -46.29
N GLU A 176 22.41 -7.40 -46.42
CA GLU A 176 21.52 -7.37 -47.57
C GLU A 176 20.68 -6.11 -47.71
N ASP A 177 20.38 -5.44 -46.57
CA ASP A 177 19.49 -4.27 -46.56
C ASP A 177 20.13 -3.05 -47.23
N ILE A 178 21.47 -2.93 -47.19
CA ILE A 178 22.21 -1.82 -47.79
C ILE A 178 22.36 -1.93 -49.32
N ARG A 179 22.18 -3.13 -49.87
CA ARG A 179 22.34 -3.37 -51.30
C ARG A 179 21.31 -2.67 -52.18
N GLU A 180 20.23 -2.23 -51.61
CA GLU A 180 19.16 -1.50 -52.34
C GLU A 180 19.42 -0.02 -52.46
N TYR A 181 20.53 0.52 -51.87
CA TYR A 181 20.83 1.93 -51.90
C TYR A 181 21.75 2.27 -53.09
N ASN A 182 21.47 3.39 -53.70
CA ASN A 182 22.20 3.97 -54.83
C ASN A 182 22.76 5.36 -54.55
N GLU A 183 22.69 5.81 -53.31
CA GLU A 183 23.18 7.07 -52.79
C GLU A 183 23.84 6.87 -51.43
N ASP A 184 24.59 7.88 -50.97
CA ASP A 184 25.23 7.83 -49.66
C ASP A 184 24.22 7.62 -48.54
N VAL A 185 24.58 6.73 -47.61
CA VAL A 185 23.71 6.34 -46.52
C VAL A 185 24.36 6.55 -45.16
N THR A 186 23.62 7.10 -44.22
CA THR A 186 24.04 7.17 -42.82
C THR A 186 23.35 6.09 -42.00
N ILE A 187 24.14 5.35 -41.25
CA ILE A 187 23.66 4.33 -40.30
C ILE A 187 24.12 4.69 -38.90
N TYR A 188 23.28 4.33 -37.93
CA TYR A 188 23.42 4.75 -36.53
C TYR A 188 23.70 3.57 -35.64
N ALA A 189 24.71 3.71 -34.76
CA ALA A 189 24.96 2.74 -33.71
C ALA A 189 23.80 2.72 -32.71
N ILE A 190 23.27 1.54 -32.46
CA ILE A 190 22.24 1.32 -31.45
C ILE A 190 22.89 0.78 -30.19
N TRP A 191 22.55 1.40 -29.07
CA TRP A 191 23.15 1.13 -27.79
C TRP A 191 22.13 0.64 -26.80
N ASN A 192 22.52 -0.37 -26.02
CA ASN A 192 21.78 -0.83 -24.86
C ASN A 192 22.52 -0.42 -23.59
N TYR A 193 21.75 -0.25 -22.50
CA TYR A 193 22.23 -0.02 -21.15
C TYR A 193 21.41 -0.85 -20.17
N VAL A 194 21.86 -0.98 -18.92
CA VAL A 194 21.17 -1.74 -17.89
C VAL A 194 20.47 -0.80 -16.93
N ILE A 195 19.18 -1.02 -16.68
CA ILE A 195 18.42 -0.41 -15.59
C ILE A 195 18.47 -1.36 -14.41
N THR A 196 19.01 -0.92 -13.28
CA THR A 196 19.06 -1.66 -12.03
C THR A 196 18.11 -1.04 -11.02
N PHE A 197 17.60 -1.85 -10.08
CA PHE A 197 16.66 -1.42 -9.06
C PHE A 197 17.30 -1.57 -7.68
N ASP A 198 17.35 -0.47 -6.93
CA ASP A 198 17.85 -0.43 -5.57
C ASP A 198 16.66 -0.28 -4.61
N ASN A 199 16.58 -1.14 -3.60
CA ASN A 199 15.51 -1.11 -2.62
C ASN A 199 15.52 0.14 -1.74
N ASN A 200 16.61 0.91 -1.74
CA ASN A 200 16.76 2.19 -1.06
C ASN A 200 16.34 2.16 0.43
N THR A 201 16.68 1.08 1.11
CA THR A 201 16.40 0.90 2.53
C THR A 201 17.34 -0.12 3.15
N VAL A 202 17.59 0.01 4.45
CA VAL A 202 18.38 -0.95 5.25
C VAL A 202 17.49 -2.02 5.90
N THR A 203 16.17 -1.86 5.85
CA THR A 203 15.22 -2.85 6.37
C THR A 203 14.92 -3.92 5.33
N GLU A 204 14.44 -5.07 5.78
CA GLU A 204 14.09 -6.18 4.91
C GLU A 204 12.99 -5.80 3.91
N VAL A 205 13.21 -6.17 2.65
CA VAL A 205 12.25 -6.05 1.57
C VAL A 205 12.04 -7.44 0.97
N ASN A 206 10.81 -7.88 0.89
CA ASN A 206 10.44 -9.11 0.20
C ASN A 206 10.18 -8.84 -1.27
N GLY A 207 10.48 -9.83 -2.10
CA GLY A 207 10.38 -9.72 -3.56
C GLY A 207 11.71 -9.32 -4.21
N HIS A 208 11.70 -9.21 -5.52
CA HIS A 208 12.88 -8.90 -6.33
C HIS A 208 12.47 -8.21 -7.63
N MET A 209 13.28 -7.26 -8.08
CA MET A 209 13.19 -6.66 -9.40
C MET A 209 14.44 -7.05 -10.19
N ASP A 210 14.23 -7.71 -11.31
CA ASP A 210 15.32 -8.06 -12.21
C ASP A 210 15.82 -6.84 -12.97
N ASP A 211 17.13 -6.80 -13.26
CA ASP A 211 17.73 -5.81 -14.12
C ASP A 211 17.10 -5.84 -15.51
N ILE A 212 16.89 -4.68 -16.11
CA ILE A 212 16.30 -4.55 -17.44
C ILE A 212 17.34 -4.02 -18.42
N THR A 213 17.54 -4.72 -19.53
CA THR A 213 18.30 -4.16 -20.66
C THR A 213 17.37 -3.28 -21.49
N ALA A 214 17.71 -2.01 -21.59
CA ALA A 214 16.96 -1.01 -22.33
C ALA A 214 17.78 -0.43 -23.46
N ARG A 215 17.13 -0.02 -24.56
CA ARG A 215 17.76 0.70 -25.66
C ARG A 215 17.88 2.19 -25.31
N LEU A 216 19.05 2.75 -25.51
CA LEU A 216 19.31 4.19 -25.28
C LEU A 216 18.45 5.04 -26.21
N GLY A 217 17.73 6.00 -25.64
CA GLY A 217 16.81 6.89 -26.36
C GLY A 217 15.45 6.28 -26.65
N SER A 218 15.20 5.02 -26.28
CA SER A 218 13.87 4.45 -26.39
C SER A 218 13.06 4.69 -25.12
N ARG A 219 11.74 4.73 -25.28
CA ARG A 219 10.77 4.82 -24.17
C ARG A 219 10.42 3.43 -23.69
N LEU A 220 10.90 3.07 -22.49
CA LEU A 220 10.57 1.81 -21.84
C LEU A 220 9.46 2.00 -20.82
N ARG A 221 8.44 1.15 -20.85
CA ARG A 221 7.45 1.07 -19.77
C ARG A 221 7.98 0.16 -18.66
N LEU A 222 8.07 0.68 -17.44
CA LEU A 222 8.37 -0.12 -16.26
C LEU A 222 7.25 -1.14 -16.01
N THR A 223 7.60 -2.34 -15.62
CA THR A 223 6.65 -3.37 -15.16
C THR A 223 6.26 -3.12 -13.70
N GLY A 224 5.10 -3.65 -13.31
CA GLY A 224 4.70 -3.61 -11.90
C GLY A 224 5.74 -4.32 -11.01
N SER A 225 5.90 -3.82 -9.79
CA SER A 225 6.80 -4.39 -8.80
C SER A 225 6.07 -5.40 -7.90
N ASN A 226 6.77 -6.47 -7.49
CA ASN A 226 6.33 -7.40 -6.45
C ASN A 226 7.03 -7.13 -5.11
N LEU A 227 7.75 -6.01 -4.99
CA LEU A 227 8.42 -5.64 -3.76
C LEU A 227 7.40 -5.30 -2.67
N SER A 228 7.65 -5.78 -1.46
CA SER A 228 6.87 -5.45 -0.28
C SER A 228 7.77 -5.21 0.93
N ARG A 229 7.42 -4.22 1.73
CA ARG A 229 8.09 -3.83 2.96
C ARG A 229 7.04 -3.63 4.04
N ILE A 230 7.25 -4.24 5.21
CA ILE A 230 6.30 -4.15 6.33
C ILE A 230 6.08 -2.69 6.71
N GLY A 231 4.83 -2.28 6.79
CA GLY A 231 4.43 -0.93 7.16
C GLY A 231 4.64 0.14 6.10
N TYR A 232 5.02 -0.23 4.88
CA TYR A 232 5.27 0.70 3.79
C TYR A 232 4.70 0.20 2.47
N TYR A 233 4.35 1.11 1.59
CA TYR A 233 4.06 0.80 0.21
C TYR A 233 5.06 1.47 -0.74
N LEU A 234 5.35 0.80 -1.84
CA LEU A 234 6.19 1.35 -2.90
C LEU A 234 5.39 2.39 -3.68
N SER A 235 5.71 3.68 -3.52
CA SER A 235 5.04 4.76 -4.26
C SER A 235 5.60 4.91 -5.67
N GLY A 236 6.84 4.54 -5.89
CA GLY A 236 7.50 4.62 -7.19
C GLY A 236 9.02 4.50 -7.09
N TRP A 237 9.67 5.06 -8.07
CA TRP A 237 11.12 5.03 -8.25
C TRP A 237 11.67 6.44 -8.43
N ASN A 238 12.88 6.68 -7.99
CA ASN A 238 13.60 7.94 -8.21
C ASN A 238 14.98 7.68 -8.82
N THR A 239 15.49 8.62 -9.61
CA THR A 239 16.85 8.52 -10.15
C THR A 239 17.95 8.82 -9.14
N LYS A 240 17.60 9.23 -7.92
CA LYS A 240 18.52 9.46 -6.80
C LYS A 240 17.96 8.87 -5.53
N SER A 241 18.85 8.36 -4.68
CA SER A 241 18.50 7.72 -3.42
C SER A 241 17.90 8.67 -2.36
N ASP A 242 18.19 9.98 -2.48
CA ASP A 242 17.70 11.05 -1.59
C ASP A 242 16.40 11.71 -2.06
N ASP A 243 15.71 11.11 -3.04
CA ASP A 243 14.48 11.60 -3.68
C ASP A 243 14.60 12.97 -4.39
N SER A 244 15.80 13.52 -4.53
CA SER A 244 16.03 14.80 -5.21
C SER A 244 16.07 14.70 -6.75
N GLY A 245 15.99 13.50 -7.29
CA GLY A 245 16.02 13.21 -8.72
C GLY A 245 14.65 13.25 -9.38
N GLN A 246 14.56 12.59 -10.54
CA GLN A 246 13.29 12.44 -11.25
C GLN A 246 12.50 11.28 -10.68
N PHE A 247 11.27 11.55 -10.25
CA PHE A 247 10.34 10.53 -9.77
C PHE A 247 9.55 9.87 -10.91
N TYR A 248 9.34 8.57 -10.80
CA TYR A 248 8.54 7.73 -11.68
C TYR A 248 7.62 6.83 -10.87
N THR A 249 6.37 6.71 -11.23
CA THR A 249 5.49 5.69 -10.67
C THR A 249 5.92 4.30 -11.12
N THR A 250 5.43 3.25 -10.46
CA THR A 250 5.80 1.86 -10.73
C THR A 250 5.52 1.36 -12.15
N MET A 251 4.66 2.05 -12.90
CA MET A 251 4.28 1.71 -14.28
C MET A 251 4.56 2.83 -15.28
N SER A 252 5.40 3.78 -14.92
CA SER A 252 5.76 4.92 -15.78
C SER A 252 6.52 4.46 -17.01
N VAL A 253 6.45 5.30 -18.04
CA VAL A 253 7.35 5.20 -19.19
C VAL A 253 8.59 6.02 -18.88
N VAL A 254 9.75 5.39 -18.95
CA VAL A 254 11.05 6.01 -18.65
C VAL A 254 11.90 6.14 -19.89
N ASP A 255 12.72 7.18 -19.90
CA ASP A 255 13.83 7.38 -20.83
C ASP A 255 15.02 7.88 -19.98
N LEU A 256 15.87 6.93 -19.57
CA LEU A 256 16.94 7.19 -18.62
C LEU A 256 18.27 7.44 -19.34
N THR A 257 19.13 8.22 -18.70
CA THR A 257 20.54 8.37 -19.12
C THR A 257 21.39 7.52 -18.18
N PRO A 258 22.14 6.56 -18.71
CA PRO A 258 23.05 5.74 -17.89
C PRO A 258 24.22 6.60 -17.37
N ASP A 259 24.80 6.14 -16.28
CA ASP A 259 26.04 6.66 -15.73
C ASP A 259 27.27 6.21 -16.54
N ASP A 260 28.47 6.53 -16.03
CA ASP A 260 29.75 6.15 -16.66
C ASP A 260 30.04 4.65 -16.64
N SER A 261 29.19 3.84 -16.05
CA SER A 261 29.28 2.35 -16.05
C SER A 261 28.26 1.69 -16.97
N GLY A 262 27.50 2.45 -17.74
CA GLY A 262 26.44 1.95 -18.61
C GLY A 262 25.20 1.50 -17.88
N LYS A 263 24.98 2.00 -16.65
CA LYS A 263 23.84 1.66 -15.80
C LYS A 263 23.02 2.88 -15.45
N ALA A 264 21.73 2.69 -15.35
CA ALA A 264 20.81 3.64 -14.75
C ALA A 264 20.17 3.00 -13.51
N VAL A 265 20.38 3.59 -12.35
CA VAL A 265 19.83 3.09 -11.09
C VAL A 265 18.50 3.75 -10.81
N LEU A 266 17.49 2.99 -10.48
CA LEU A 266 16.21 3.43 -9.97
C LEU A 266 16.08 3.03 -8.50
N TYR A 267 15.99 4.03 -7.62
CA TYR A 267 15.88 3.87 -6.18
C TYR A 267 14.42 3.81 -5.77
N ALA A 268 14.04 2.81 -5.00
CA ALA A 268 12.69 2.65 -4.48
C ALA A 268 12.32 3.81 -3.55
N ILE A 269 11.13 4.37 -3.72
CA ILE A 269 10.56 5.37 -2.84
C ILE A 269 9.43 4.73 -2.04
N TRP A 270 9.70 4.55 -0.76
CA TRP A 270 8.79 3.95 0.20
C TRP A 270 8.03 5.03 0.95
N GLN A 271 6.71 4.89 1.00
CA GLN A 271 5.86 5.72 1.83
C GLN A 271 5.28 4.87 2.97
N PRO A 272 5.26 5.37 4.21
CA PRO A 272 4.61 4.66 5.29
C PRO A 272 3.11 4.49 4.96
N ILE A 273 2.55 3.36 5.37
CA ILE A 273 1.12 3.13 5.26
C ILE A 273 0.37 3.99 6.28
N PHE A 274 -0.86 4.32 5.97
CA PHE A 274 -1.84 4.79 6.94
C PHE A 274 -2.90 3.71 7.15
N TYR A 275 -3.43 3.66 8.36
CA TYR A 275 -4.45 2.73 8.79
C TYR A 275 -5.40 3.43 9.76
N GLU A 276 -6.58 2.90 9.91
CA GLU A 276 -7.61 3.45 10.80
C GLU A 276 -7.67 2.61 12.07
N VAL A 277 -7.76 3.27 13.22
CA VAL A 277 -7.94 2.61 14.52
C VAL A 277 -9.33 2.93 15.02
N HIS A 278 -10.09 1.90 15.36
CA HIS A 278 -11.40 1.99 15.98
C HIS A 278 -11.29 1.65 17.45
N LEU A 279 -11.82 2.53 18.30
CA LEU A 279 -11.83 2.39 19.75
C LEU A 279 -13.21 1.93 20.20
N TYR A 280 -13.33 0.68 20.62
CA TYR A 280 -14.56 0.12 21.14
C TYR A 280 -14.60 0.18 22.67
N ASN A 281 -15.76 0.53 23.21
CA ASN A 281 -15.94 0.67 24.64
C ASN A 281 -15.92 -0.66 25.42
N ASN A 282 -16.20 -1.79 24.76
CA ASN A 282 -16.14 -3.14 25.33
C ASN A 282 -16.74 -3.24 26.75
N ARG A 283 -17.99 -2.74 26.94
CA ARG A 283 -18.66 -2.71 28.23
C ARG A 283 -18.70 -4.10 28.86
N PRO A 284 -18.25 -4.28 30.12
CA PRO A 284 -18.36 -5.56 30.81
C PRO A 284 -19.83 -5.98 31.01
N ASP A 285 -20.12 -7.27 30.86
CA ASP A 285 -21.48 -7.79 31.06
C ASP A 285 -22.00 -7.60 32.49
N GLU A 286 -21.08 -7.60 33.47
CA GLU A 286 -21.38 -7.41 34.88
C GLU A 286 -21.70 -5.97 35.24
N ALA A 287 -21.32 -5.00 34.42
CA ALA A 287 -21.60 -3.61 34.68
C ALA A 287 -23.09 -3.32 34.56
N SER A 288 -23.65 -2.70 35.59
CA SER A 288 -25.06 -2.34 35.62
C SER A 288 -25.37 -0.98 34.99
N GLU A 289 -24.37 -0.11 34.92
CA GLU A 289 -24.50 1.22 34.34
C GLU A 289 -24.06 1.22 32.87
N ASP A 290 -24.56 2.17 32.10
CA ASP A 290 -24.17 2.35 30.70
C ASP A 290 -22.86 3.13 30.58
N ILE A 291 -22.14 2.87 29.49
CA ILE A 291 -20.94 3.63 29.12
C ILE A 291 -21.35 5.08 28.82
N HIS A 292 -20.63 6.01 29.38
CA HIS A 292 -20.70 7.42 29.00
C HIS A 292 -19.58 7.73 28.00
N VAL A 293 -19.99 8.23 26.83
CA VAL A 293 -19.08 8.68 25.76
C VAL A 293 -18.65 10.12 26.05
N VAL A 294 -17.35 10.37 26.07
CA VAL A 294 -16.76 11.67 26.33
C VAL A 294 -16.33 12.30 25.02
N ASP A 295 -16.84 13.47 24.67
CA ASP A 295 -16.38 14.24 23.51
C ASP A 295 -14.97 14.81 23.79
N ASN A 296 -13.97 14.29 23.11
CA ASN A 296 -12.58 14.74 23.27
C ASN A 296 -12.05 15.57 22.09
N GLY A 297 -12.80 15.71 21.01
CA GLY A 297 -12.48 16.59 19.89
C GLY A 297 -11.27 16.18 19.02
N GLU A 298 -10.55 15.11 19.38
CA GLU A 298 -9.40 14.59 18.63
C GLU A 298 -9.74 13.34 17.80
N TRP A 299 -10.87 12.70 18.15
CA TRP A 299 -11.34 11.45 17.56
C TRP A 299 -12.73 11.62 16.99
N ASP A 300 -12.98 11.02 15.84
CA ASP A 300 -14.30 11.03 15.21
C ASP A 300 -15.20 9.97 15.85
N TRP A 301 -16.35 10.41 16.43
CA TRP A 301 -17.34 9.52 17.01
C TRP A 301 -18.37 9.06 15.97
N TYR A 302 -18.52 7.75 15.82
CA TYR A 302 -19.50 7.11 14.95
C TYR A 302 -20.66 6.57 15.79
N GLU A 303 -21.71 7.38 15.98
CA GLU A 303 -22.83 7.09 16.90
C GLU A 303 -23.60 5.82 16.53
N ASP A 304 -23.85 5.61 15.24
CA ASP A 304 -24.62 4.45 14.75
C ASP A 304 -23.84 3.13 14.95
N GLU A 305 -22.52 3.17 15.05
CA GLU A 305 -21.62 2.01 15.11
C GLU A 305 -20.97 1.86 16.49
N GLY A 306 -20.99 2.90 17.30
CA GLY A 306 -20.60 2.87 18.72
C GLY A 306 -19.11 2.82 18.98
N PHE A 307 -18.28 3.42 18.12
CA PHE A 307 -16.84 3.53 18.31
C PHE A 307 -16.29 4.90 17.96
N TYR A 308 -15.11 5.23 18.47
CA TYR A 308 -14.28 6.32 18.00
C TYR A 308 -13.28 5.85 16.95
N SER A 309 -12.94 6.71 15.98
CA SER A 309 -11.98 6.41 14.93
C SER A 309 -10.96 7.52 14.74
N ARG A 310 -9.74 7.12 14.35
CA ARG A 310 -8.67 8.01 13.92
C ARG A 310 -7.68 7.30 13.01
N PHE A 311 -7.09 8.06 12.07
CA PHE A 311 -6.03 7.56 11.20
C PHE A 311 -4.66 7.69 11.86
N TYR A 312 -3.83 6.66 11.67
CA TYR A 312 -2.45 6.59 12.11
C TYR A 312 -1.52 6.32 10.93
N THR A 313 -0.30 6.80 11.03
CA THR A 313 0.77 6.55 10.06
C THR A 313 1.80 5.60 10.69
N TYR A 314 2.24 4.62 9.92
CA TYR A 314 3.25 3.67 10.38
C TYR A 314 4.58 4.39 10.67
N ASP A 315 5.27 3.99 11.75
CA ASP A 315 6.52 4.61 12.27
C ASP A 315 6.38 6.08 12.74
N GLU A 316 5.21 6.66 12.71
CA GLU A 316 4.96 7.95 13.32
C GLU A 316 4.81 7.80 14.85
N ILE A 317 5.29 8.80 15.59
CA ILE A 317 5.08 8.86 17.04
C ILE A 317 3.73 9.49 17.29
N ASP A 318 2.85 8.75 17.93
CA ASP A 318 1.50 9.18 18.30
C ASP A 318 1.09 8.48 19.61
N HIS A 319 -0.14 8.61 20.06
CA HIS A 319 -0.68 7.95 21.24
C HIS A 319 -2.13 7.50 21.01
N LEU A 320 -2.53 6.40 21.67
CA LEU A 320 -3.95 6.13 21.91
C LEU A 320 -4.42 6.98 23.10
N PRO A 321 -5.68 7.44 23.13
CA PRO A 321 -6.17 8.26 24.22
C PRO A 321 -6.17 7.48 25.53
N VAL A 322 -6.08 8.20 26.66
CA VAL A 322 -6.41 7.62 27.96
C VAL A 322 -7.89 7.25 27.93
N VAL A 323 -8.27 6.06 28.39
CA VAL A 323 -9.65 5.55 28.27
C VAL A 323 -10.68 6.55 28.82
N LYS A 324 -10.40 7.17 29.98
CA LYS A 324 -11.31 8.14 30.62
C LYS A 324 -11.59 9.39 29.79
N ASP A 325 -10.75 9.69 28.79
CA ASP A 325 -10.90 10.86 27.92
C ASP A 325 -11.83 10.58 26.73
N VAL A 326 -12.24 9.32 26.54
CA VAL A 326 -13.18 8.88 25.50
C VAL A 326 -14.35 8.09 26.07
N TYR A 327 -14.12 7.27 27.10
CA TYR A 327 -15.14 6.45 27.73
C TYR A 327 -15.03 6.48 29.25
N THR A 328 -16.15 6.62 29.94
CA THR A 328 -16.25 6.42 31.39
C THR A 328 -17.35 5.43 31.72
N LEU A 329 -17.15 4.65 32.79
CA LEU A 329 -18.11 3.71 33.31
C LEU A 329 -18.10 3.80 34.83
N THR A 330 -19.26 4.11 35.44
CA THR A 330 -19.41 4.28 36.89
C THR A 330 -19.01 3.02 37.63
N GLY A 331 -18.11 3.15 38.59
CA GLY A 331 -17.59 2.02 39.37
C GLY A 331 -16.56 1.13 38.68
N TRP A 332 -16.10 1.53 37.51
CA TRP A 332 -15.09 0.81 36.74
C TRP A 332 -13.98 1.74 36.28
N THR A 333 -12.76 1.25 36.23
CA THR A 333 -11.61 1.98 35.71
C THR A 333 -11.14 1.36 34.41
N GLY A 334 -11.08 2.17 33.32
CA GLY A 334 -10.45 1.78 32.06
C GLY A 334 -8.93 1.88 32.16
N TYR A 335 -8.26 0.77 32.05
CA TYR A 335 -6.80 0.67 32.21
C TYR A 335 -6.01 0.92 30.94
N GLY A 336 -6.58 0.64 29.77
CA GLY A 336 -5.94 0.77 28.49
C GLY A 336 -6.74 0.04 27.42
N TRP A 337 -6.06 -0.35 26.37
CA TRP A 337 -6.62 -0.92 25.15
C TRP A 337 -6.06 -2.31 24.89
N GLU A 338 -6.85 -3.18 24.32
CA GLU A 338 -6.44 -4.52 23.92
C GLU A 338 -6.93 -4.83 22.51
N MET A 339 -6.05 -5.43 21.70
CA MET A 339 -6.40 -5.94 20.37
C MET A 339 -7.02 -7.33 20.47
N GLU A 340 -7.67 -7.81 19.39
CA GLU A 340 -8.24 -9.18 19.34
C GLU A 340 -7.22 -10.28 19.62
N ASP A 341 -5.93 -10.06 19.33
CA ASP A 341 -4.86 -11.01 19.58
C ASP A 341 -4.33 -11.01 21.02
N GLY A 342 -4.90 -10.17 21.88
CA GLY A 342 -4.50 -10.02 23.28
C GLY A 342 -3.35 -9.03 23.49
N THR A 343 -2.93 -8.31 22.46
CA THR A 343 -1.90 -7.26 22.60
C THR A 343 -2.47 -6.08 23.38
N TYR A 344 -1.87 -5.80 24.55
CA TYR A 344 -2.24 -4.68 25.41
C TYR A 344 -1.47 -3.40 25.02
N ILE A 345 -2.18 -2.26 25.02
CA ILE A 345 -1.65 -0.94 24.70
C ILE A 345 -2.06 0.03 25.80
N GLU A 346 -1.09 0.69 26.42
CA GLU A 346 -1.34 1.72 27.43
C GLU A 346 -1.82 3.01 26.75
N GLY A 347 -2.91 3.58 27.23
CA GLY A 347 -3.42 4.87 26.75
C GLY A 347 -2.60 6.05 27.27
N GLY A 348 -2.44 7.10 26.45
CA GLY A 348 -1.76 8.34 26.79
C GLY A 348 -0.24 8.31 26.72
N ALA A 349 0.37 7.18 26.35
CA ALA A 349 1.81 7.06 26.17
C ALA A 349 2.18 7.26 24.70
N ASP A 350 3.08 8.20 24.42
CA ASP A 350 3.62 8.43 23.09
C ASP A 350 4.49 7.24 22.65
N GLY A 351 4.27 6.77 21.43
CA GLY A 351 5.02 5.66 20.88
C GLY A 351 4.82 5.49 19.36
N LYS A 352 5.55 4.54 18.79
CA LYS A 352 5.31 4.10 17.43
C LYS A 352 4.33 2.94 17.47
N PHE A 353 3.08 3.24 17.14
CA PHE A 353 2.02 2.24 17.09
C PHE A 353 1.95 1.62 15.70
N ASN A 354 2.74 0.57 15.47
CA ASN A 354 2.76 -0.15 14.21
C ASN A 354 1.71 -1.28 14.25
N LEU A 355 0.43 -0.91 14.42
CA LEU A 355 -0.68 -1.85 14.65
C LEU A 355 -1.15 -2.54 13.35
N ALA A 356 -0.77 -2.00 12.20
CA ALA A 356 -1.12 -2.58 10.90
C ALA A 356 0.12 -2.78 10.03
N ASP A 357 0.09 -3.76 9.15
CA ASP A 357 1.13 -4.10 8.18
C ASP A 357 0.76 -3.77 6.74
N LYS A 358 -0.49 -3.34 6.49
CA LYS A 358 -1.05 -3.06 5.16
C LYS A 358 -1.80 -1.74 5.13
N LEU A 359 -1.68 -1.06 3.99
CA LEU A 359 -2.38 0.19 3.70
C LEU A 359 -3.91 0.04 3.83
N GLY A 360 -4.55 0.99 4.52
CA GLY A 360 -6.00 1.06 4.67
C GLY A 360 -6.61 -0.05 5.53
N LYS A 361 -5.80 -0.77 6.34
CA LYS A 361 -6.32 -1.73 7.30
C LYS A 361 -7.06 -1.00 8.42
N ILE A 362 -8.16 -1.57 8.88
CA ILE A 362 -8.85 -1.19 10.11
C ILE A 362 -8.29 -2.04 11.25
N VAL A 363 -8.02 -1.40 12.37
CA VAL A 363 -7.54 -2.05 13.59
C VAL A 363 -8.49 -1.74 14.72
N ASP A 364 -9.17 -2.75 15.20
CA ASP A 364 -10.09 -2.64 16.32
C ASP A 364 -9.34 -2.82 17.64
N VAL A 365 -9.53 -1.91 18.57
CA VAL A 365 -9.01 -1.98 19.93
C VAL A 365 -10.14 -1.78 20.93
N TYR A 366 -10.08 -2.49 22.02
CA TYR A 366 -11.14 -2.65 22.99
C TYR A 366 -10.68 -2.17 24.36
N VAL A 367 -11.52 -1.46 25.09
CA VAL A 367 -11.18 -1.04 26.46
C VAL A 367 -11.00 -2.26 27.37
N VAL A 368 -9.94 -2.23 28.15
CA VAL A 368 -9.72 -3.15 29.25
C VAL A 368 -10.25 -2.51 30.53
N TRP A 369 -11.44 -2.95 30.94
CA TRP A 369 -12.09 -2.50 32.17
C TRP A 369 -11.69 -3.35 33.38
N LYS A 370 -11.58 -2.68 34.55
CA LYS A 370 -11.45 -3.33 35.83
C LYS A 370 -12.46 -2.74 36.78
N GLU A 371 -13.22 -3.60 37.47
CA GLU A 371 -14.14 -3.20 38.51
C GLU A 371 -13.40 -2.53 39.66
N ASN A 372 -13.87 -1.36 40.10
CA ASN A 372 -13.31 -0.63 41.21
C ASN A 372 -13.59 -1.36 42.51
N ILE A 373 -12.58 -1.45 43.37
CA ILE A 373 -12.65 -2.07 44.68
C ILE A 373 -12.68 -0.97 45.74
N TYR A 374 -13.62 -1.03 46.69
CA TYR A 374 -13.71 -0.08 47.78
C TYR A 374 -13.84 -0.79 49.12
N ASN A 375 -13.68 0.00 50.21
CA ASN A 375 -13.77 -0.49 51.58
C ASN A 375 -15.06 0.00 52.23
N ILE A 376 -15.81 -0.91 52.82
CA ILE A 376 -16.94 -0.61 53.71
C ILE A 376 -16.44 -0.81 55.14
N ASN A 377 -16.21 0.26 55.87
CA ASN A 377 -15.84 0.24 57.27
C ASN A 377 -17.10 0.16 58.09
N ILE A 378 -17.25 -0.86 58.91
CA ILE A 378 -18.35 -1.06 59.83
C ILE A 378 -17.93 -0.49 61.20
N ASP A 379 -18.64 0.56 61.65
CA ASP A 379 -18.40 1.17 62.93
C ASP A 379 -19.59 0.91 63.85
N SER A 380 -19.32 0.24 64.94
CA SER A 380 -20.35 -0.10 65.96
C SER A 380 -20.89 1.11 66.68
N ASN A 381 -20.34 2.33 66.49
CA ASN A 381 -20.76 3.59 67.04
C ASN A 381 -21.02 3.52 68.56
N GLY A 382 -20.05 2.95 69.27
CA GLY A 382 -20.09 2.74 70.72
C GLY A 382 -20.75 1.42 71.15
N GLY A 383 -20.95 0.46 70.26
CA GLY A 383 -21.25 -0.93 70.56
C GLY A 383 -20.05 -1.74 71.05
N TYR A 384 -20.26 -3.00 71.39
CA TYR A 384 -19.20 -3.88 71.94
C TYR A 384 -18.40 -4.64 70.88
N GLU A 385 -18.96 -4.84 69.68
CA GLU A 385 -18.23 -5.49 68.62
C GLU A 385 -17.10 -4.60 68.11
N SER A 386 -16.00 -5.23 67.70
CA SER A 386 -14.91 -4.53 67.06
C SER A 386 -15.30 -4.08 65.65
N ASP A 387 -14.88 -2.88 65.28
CA ASP A 387 -15.01 -2.37 63.93
C ASP A 387 -14.36 -3.32 62.95
N THR A 388 -15.00 -3.56 61.80
CA THR A 388 -14.56 -4.42 60.72
C THR A 388 -14.59 -3.70 59.39
N THR A 389 -13.79 -4.17 58.44
CA THR A 389 -13.76 -3.66 57.07
C THR A 389 -14.09 -4.76 56.08
N ILE A 390 -15.02 -4.49 55.18
CA ILE A 390 -15.36 -5.35 54.04
C ILE A 390 -14.72 -4.73 52.83
N ILE A 391 -13.84 -5.50 52.13
CA ILE A 391 -13.27 -5.08 50.85
C ILE A 391 -14.12 -5.74 49.75
N THR A 392 -14.62 -4.95 48.83
CA THR A 392 -15.59 -5.44 47.83
C THR A 392 -15.48 -4.69 46.50
N GLY A 393 -15.94 -5.36 45.42
CA GLY A 393 -16.16 -4.74 44.12
C GLY A 393 -17.41 -3.85 44.10
N TYR A 394 -17.47 -2.94 43.15
CA TYR A 394 -18.55 -1.95 43.02
C TYR A 394 -19.91 -2.62 42.79
N GLU A 395 -20.00 -3.62 41.89
CA GLU A 395 -21.24 -4.30 41.56
C GLU A 395 -21.64 -5.36 42.61
N LYS A 396 -20.69 -5.80 43.43
CA LYS A 396 -20.89 -6.89 44.35
C LYS A 396 -21.80 -6.50 45.53
N GLU A 397 -22.88 -7.28 45.70
CA GLU A 397 -23.74 -7.17 46.89
C GLU A 397 -23.07 -7.79 48.12
N ASN A 398 -23.10 -7.07 49.24
CA ASN A 398 -22.58 -7.51 50.53
C ASN A 398 -23.67 -7.36 51.60
N GLU A 399 -23.87 -8.42 52.33
CA GLU A 399 -24.76 -8.40 53.49
C GLU A 399 -24.08 -7.69 54.65
N LEU A 400 -24.75 -6.68 55.25
CA LEU A 400 -24.27 -6.01 56.44
C LEU A 400 -24.22 -7.02 57.62
N PRO A 401 -23.24 -6.87 58.53
CA PRO A 401 -23.12 -7.78 59.69
C PRO A 401 -24.34 -7.75 60.61
N ASP A 402 -24.42 -8.78 61.41
CA ASP A 402 -25.43 -8.82 62.49
C ASP A 402 -25.41 -7.53 63.35
N ALA A 403 -26.59 -7.12 63.82
CA ALA A 403 -26.72 -5.93 64.66
C ALA A 403 -25.82 -6.05 65.90
N PRO A 404 -24.91 -5.06 66.13
CA PRO A 404 -24.04 -5.07 67.30
C PRO A 404 -24.81 -4.91 68.61
N GLU A 405 -24.17 -5.25 69.73
CA GLU A 405 -24.75 -5.04 71.03
C GLU A 405 -24.25 -3.76 71.73
N ARG A 406 -25.18 -2.97 72.34
CA ARG A 406 -24.86 -1.82 73.18
C ARG A 406 -25.72 -1.84 74.44
N PRO A 407 -25.11 -1.89 75.62
CA PRO A 407 -25.87 -1.92 76.85
C PRO A 407 -26.77 -0.69 77.03
N GLY A 408 -28.01 -0.95 77.28
CA GLY A 408 -29.01 0.10 77.49
C GLY A 408 -29.58 0.71 76.22
N TYR A 409 -29.27 0.18 75.08
CA TYR A 409 -29.76 0.64 73.78
C TYR A 409 -30.26 -0.57 72.96
N ASP A 410 -31.19 -0.33 72.08
CA ASP A 410 -31.63 -1.23 71.04
C ASP A 410 -30.98 -0.76 69.74
N PHE A 411 -30.52 -1.68 68.92
CA PHE A 411 -30.07 -1.39 67.58
C PHE A 411 -31.26 -0.89 66.75
N ASP A 412 -31.05 0.22 66.01
CA ASP A 412 -32.10 0.82 65.19
C ASP A 412 -31.88 0.55 63.70
N SER A 413 -30.71 0.85 63.21
CA SER A 413 -30.30 0.72 61.80
C SER A 413 -28.79 0.92 61.65
N TRP A 414 -28.30 0.59 60.49
CA TRP A 414 -27.02 1.06 59.97
C TRP A 414 -27.24 2.36 59.23
N ASN A 415 -26.27 3.29 59.22
CA ASN A 415 -26.37 4.55 58.52
C ASN A 415 -25.02 4.98 57.93
N THR A 416 -25.02 5.64 56.76
CA THR A 416 -23.81 6.13 56.10
C THR A 416 -23.18 7.36 56.76
N VAL A 417 -23.84 7.96 57.76
CA VAL A 417 -23.35 9.10 58.52
C VAL A 417 -23.50 8.82 60.02
N GLU A 418 -22.46 9.18 60.80
CA GLU A 418 -22.37 8.86 62.22
C GLU A 418 -23.58 9.38 63.03
N ASP A 419 -24.11 10.55 62.69
CA ASP A 419 -25.25 11.17 63.39
C ASP A 419 -26.63 10.65 62.94
N GLY A 420 -26.64 9.70 61.99
CA GLY A 420 -27.88 9.08 61.47
C GLY A 420 -28.57 9.91 60.38
N SER A 421 -27.98 10.98 59.89
CA SER A 421 -28.56 11.84 58.83
C SER A 421 -28.44 11.28 57.41
N GLY A 422 -27.63 10.25 57.22
CA GLY A 422 -27.39 9.61 55.93
C GLY A 422 -28.45 8.56 55.55
N LYS A 423 -28.04 7.69 54.61
CA LYS A 423 -28.88 6.58 54.16
C LYS A 423 -28.95 5.45 55.22
N ASN A 424 -30.17 5.04 55.56
CA ASN A 424 -30.39 3.99 56.51
C ASN A 424 -30.51 2.62 55.83
N TYR A 425 -29.94 1.60 56.51
CA TYR A 425 -30.05 0.21 56.18
C TYR A 425 -30.49 -0.57 57.42
N LYS A 426 -31.22 -1.66 57.22
CA LYS A 426 -31.64 -2.55 58.30
C LYS A 426 -30.55 -3.55 58.62
N ASP A 427 -30.73 -4.29 59.69
CA ASP A 427 -29.96 -5.47 60.01
C ASP A 427 -29.98 -6.45 58.85
N LYS A 428 -28.80 -6.93 58.41
CA LYS A 428 -28.62 -7.83 57.27
C LYS A 428 -29.11 -7.33 55.91
N ASP A 429 -29.37 -6.04 55.75
CA ASP A 429 -29.58 -5.49 54.41
C ASP A 429 -28.34 -5.70 53.54
N THR A 430 -28.56 -5.93 52.25
CA THR A 430 -27.47 -5.94 51.25
C THR A 430 -27.16 -4.54 50.77
N VAL A 431 -25.87 -4.29 50.57
CA VAL A 431 -25.33 -3.02 50.04
C VAL A 431 -24.36 -3.28 48.93
N SER A 432 -24.41 -2.41 47.89
CA SER A 432 -23.47 -2.35 46.80
C SER A 432 -23.38 -0.91 46.29
N LYS A 433 -22.41 -0.58 45.44
CA LYS A 433 -22.32 0.71 44.75
C LYS A 433 -22.26 1.93 45.67
N LEU A 434 -21.56 1.77 46.78
CA LEU A 434 -21.49 2.85 47.77
C LEU A 434 -20.39 3.86 47.46
N VAL A 435 -19.34 3.47 46.74
CA VAL A 435 -18.21 4.32 46.38
C VAL A 435 -17.80 3.98 44.95
N GLU A 436 -17.72 4.97 44.08
CA GLU A 436 -17.38 4.83 42.66
C GLU A 436 -15.87 4.75 42.43
N GLU A 437 -15.07 5.37 43.31
CA GLU A 437 -13.59 5.47 43.16
C GLU A 437 -12.88 4.18 43.60
N ASP A 438 -11.89 3.73 42.80
CA ASP A 438 -11.03 2.61 43.19
C ASP A 438 -10.21 2.95 44.46
N GLY A 439 -10.19 2.01 45.41
CA GLY A 439 -9.57 2.22 46.71
C GLY A 439 -10.34 3.16 47.65
N GLY A 440 -11.53 3.60 47.26
CA GLY A 440 -12.37 4.51 48.06
C GLY A 440 -12.85 3.88 49.37
N ASN A 441 -13.37 4.68 50.28
CA ASN A 441 -13.83 4.25 51.58
C ASN A 441 -15.17 4.84 51.93
N VAL A 442 -16.04 4.03 52.49
CA VAL A 442 -17.28 4.44 53.13
C VAL A 442 -17.37 3.84 54.53
N THR A 443 -17.86 4.60 55.49
CA THR A 443 -18.12 4.07 56.84
C THR A 443 -19.60 3.96 57.05
N ILE A 444 -20.04 2.84 57.60
CA ILE A 444 -21.42 2.55 57.98
C ILE A 444 -21.47 2.42 59.48
N TYR A 445 -22.24 3.28 60.09
CA TYR A 445 -22.33 3.47 61.54
C TYR A 445 -23.60 2.82 62.09
N ALA A 446 -23.47 2.11 63.20
CA ALA A 446 -24.62 1.61 63.93
C ALA A 446 -25.40 2.77 64.55
N GLN A 447 -26.68 2.77 64.41
CA GLN A 447 -27.61 3.74 65.04
C GLN A 447 -28.36 3.09 66.19
N TRP A 448 -28.51 3.87 67.23
CA TRP A 448 -28.97 3.37 68.52
C TRP A 448 -30.20 4.08 69.03
N LYS A 449 -31.24 3.31 69.49
CA LYS A 449 -32.36 3.81 70.26
C LYS A 449 -32.21 3.43 71.72
N LYS A 450 -32.26 4.41 72.57
CA LYS A 450 -32.17 4.17 74.01
C LYS A 450 -33.31 3.29 74.44
N LYS A 451 -32.98 2.16 75.11
CA LYS A 451 -33.99 1.22 75.65
C LYS A 451 -34.94 1.99 76.56
N LYS A 452 -36.22 1.86 76.37
CA LYS A 452 -37.21 2.42 77.22
C LYS A 452 -37.12 1.73 78.60
N LYS A 453 -36.77 2.44 79.60
CA LYS A 453 -36.83 1.91 80.96
C LYS A 453 -38.26 1.57 81.31
N LEU A 454 -38.51 0.29 81.65
CA LEU A 454 -39.80 -0.16 82.11
C LEU A 454 -40.01 0.41 83.58
N CYS A 455 -40.88 1.37 83.72
CA CYS A 455 -41.23 1.87 85.00
C CYS A 455 -42.46 1.15 85.57
N LEU A 456 -42.25 0.27 86.54
CA LEU A 456 -43.33 -0.38 87.27
C LEU A 456 -43.82 0.50 88.39
N LYS A 457 -45.07 1.04 88.34
CA LYS A 457 -45.75 1.68 89.45
C LYS A 457 -46.35 0.60 90.35
N VAL A 458 -45.72 0.38 91.49
CA VAL A 458 -46.31 -0.47 92.55
C VAL A 458 -47.08 0.35 93.52
N SER A 459 -48.39 0.22 93.64
CA SER A 459 -49.17 0.95 94.61
C SER A 459 -48.98 0.37 96.02
N SER A 460 -48.94 1.21 97.02
CA SER A 460 -48.74 0.82 98.43
C SER A 460 -49.83 -0.06 99.03
N ASN A 461 -50.83 -0.47 98.27
CA ASN A 461 -51.93 -1.32 98.73
C ASN A 461 -51.83 -2.83 98.25
N ILE A 462 -50.63 -3.29 98.03
CA ILE A 462 -50.41 -4.70 97.69
C ILE A 462 -50.35 -5.55 98.93
N TYR A 463 -51.44 -5.61 99.64
CA TYR A 463 -51.72 -6.71 100.61
C TYR A 463 -52.74 -7.71 100.06
N GLN A 464 -53.20 -7.50 98.83
CA GLN A 464 -54.08 -8.47 98.22
C GLN A 464 -53.90 -8.60 96.66
N LYS A 465 -53.30 -9.68 96.33
CA LYS A 465 -53.67 -10.54 95.18
C LYS A 465 -53.98 -9.88 93.85
N SER A 466 -53.07 -9.31 93.11
CA SER A 466 -53.08 -9.54 91.68
C SER A 466 -52.24 -8.41 91.00
N PHE A 467 -51.28 -8.89 90.24
CA PHE A 467 -50.59 -8.00 89.26
C PHE A 467 -51.61 -7.56 88.20
N VAL A 468 -51.86 -6.29 88.12
CA VAL A 468 -52.84 -5.70 87.19
C VAL A 468 -52.32 -5.69 85.74
N ASN A 469 -51.07 -6.08 85.56
CA ASN A 469 -50.49 -6.14 84.22
C ASN A 469 -49.84 -7.53 83.94
N PRO A 470 -50.30 -8.29 82.93
CA PRO A 470 -49.78 -9.60 82.61
C PRO A 470 -48.29 -9.65 82.28
N LEU A 471 -47.77 -8.53 81.72
CA LEU A 471 -46.33 -8.34 81.41
C LEU A 471 -45.46 -8.25 82.67
N ALA A 472 -45.94 -7.64 83.70
CA ALA A 472 -45.24 -7.54 85.01
C ALA A 472 -45.17 -8.93 85.69
N ALA A 473 -46.21 -9.73 85.59
CA ALA A 473 -46.21 -11.05 86.12
C ALA A 473 -45.30 -12.04 85.38
N THR A 474 -45.20 -11.91 84.09
CA THR A 474 -44.27 -12.71 83.25
C THR A 474 -42.83 -12.33 83.54
N PHE A 475 -42.52 -11.04 83.69
CA PHE A 475 -41.19 -10.56 84.01
C PHE A 475 -40.74 -11.02 85.40
N ALA A 476 -41.60 -10.94 86.38
CA ALA A 476 -41.32 -11.46 87.72
C ALA A 476 -41.08 -12.97 87.72
N LYS A 477 -41.81 -13.73 86.91
CA LYS A 477 -41.61 -15.20 86.76
C LYS A 477 -40.31 -15.58 86.08
N SER A 478 -39.88 -14.82 85.09
CA SER A 478 -38.64 -15.14 84.42
C SER A 478 -37.41 -14.80 85.26
N TRP A 479 -37.52 -13.80 86.11
CA TRP A 479 -36.37 -13.30 86.93
C TRP A 479 -36.22 -14.10 88.25
N PHE A 480 -37.33 -14.59 88.83
CA PHE A 480 -37.31 -15.26 90.16
C PHE A 480 -37.36 -16.81 90.12
N GLY A 481 -37.38 -17.35 88.89
CA GLY A 481 -37.47 -18.83 88.76
C GLY A 481 -38.65 -19.46 89.48
N ASN A 482 -38.99 -20.69 89.09
CA ASN A 482 -40.13 -21.46 89.64
C ASN A 482 -39.88 -22.01 91.04
N ASN A 483 -39.24 -21.31 91.91
CA ASN A 483 -39.09 -21.78 93.29
C ASN A 483 -40.36 -21.45 94.11
N GLN A 484 -41.19 -22.43 94.27
CA GLN A 484 -42.48 -22.32 94.99
C GLN A 484 -42.36 -22.22 96.51
N ASP A 485 -41.14 -22.13 97.08
CA ASP A 485 -40.96 -22.23 98.51
C ASP A 485 -40.35 -21.04 99.24
N LYS A 486 -40.46 -19.89 98.70
CA LYS A 486 -40.06 -18.66 99.49
C LYS A 486 -41.15 -17.66 99.40
N SER A 487 -41.76 -17.42 100.56
CA SER A 487 -42.57 -16.26 100.81
C SER A 487 -41.94 -15.05 100.24
N VAL A 488 -42.66 -14.30 99.37
CA VAL A 488 -42.21 -13.02 98.83
C VAL A 488 -42.02 -12.09 100.01
N GLY A 489 -40.82 -11.95 100.49
CA GLY A 489 -40.45 -10.96 101.43
C GLY A 489 -40.84 -9.54 100.93
N ASN A 490 -41.16 -8.70 101.81
CA ASN A 490 -41.55 -7.35 101.49
C ASN A 490 -40.63 -6.73 100.42
N MET A 491 -41.17 -6.52 99.24
CA MET A 491 -40.47 -5.74 98.22
C MET A 491 -40.83 -4.24 98.32
N MET A 492 -39.86 -3.45 98.49
CA MET A 492 -40.06 -1.96 98.50
C MET A 492 -39.53 -1.46 97.11
N ALA A 493 -40.38 -0.80 96.36
CA ALA A 493 -40.03 -0.09 95.17
C ALA A 493 -39.87 1.39 95.41
N ILE A 494 -38.72 1.96 95.16
CA ILE A 494 -38.47 3.39 95.22
C ILE A 494 -38.50 3.96 93.81
N GLN A 495 -39.39 4.86 93.54
CA GLN A 495 -39.50 5.54 92.25
C GLN A 495 -38.52 6.73 92.22
N ASN A 496 -37.56 6.68 91.29
CA ASN A 496 -36.77 7.87 90.92
C ASN A 496 -37.26 8.38 89.55
N LYS A 497 -37.03 9.66 89.19
CA LYS A 497 -37.65 10.31 88.01
C LYS A 497 -37.51 9.55 86.69
N ASP A 498 -36.53 8.68 86.60
CA ASP A 498 -36.22 8.03 85.34
C ASP A 498 -36.17 6.48 85.35
N CYS A 499 -36.30 5.83 86.50
CA CYS A 499 -36.22 4.36 86.62
C CYS A 499 -36.78 3.83 87.94
N VAL A 500 -37.41 2.60 87.96
CA VAL A 500 -37.76 1.87 89.18
C VAL A 500 -36.59 0.98 89.56
N GLN A 501 -36.00 1.21 90.70
CA GLN A 501 -35.06 0.22 91.27
C GLN A 501 -35.87 -0.69 92.20
N VAL A 502 -35.84 -2.01 91.97
CA VAL A 502 -36.46 -3.02 92.80
C VAL A 502 -35.45 -3.45 93.85
N TRP A 503 -35.85 -3.30 95.09
CA TRP A 503 -35.06 -3.74 96.25
C TRP A 503 -35.76 -4.91 96.93
N ASN A 504 -34.97 -5.93 97.18
CA ASN A 504 -35.49 -7.07 98.00
C ASN A 504 -35.17 -6.73 99.47
N VAL A 505 -36.22 -6.60 100.26
CA VAL A 505 -36.09 -6.29 101.68
C VAL A 505 -36.30 -7.55 102.48
N ASN A 506 -35.22 -8.12 102.96
CA ASN A 506 -35.24 -9.25 103.90
C ASN A 506 -35.19 -8.71 105.32
N ARG A 507 -35.65 -9.53 106.31
CA ARG A 507 -35.68 -9.16 107.78
C ARG A 507 -34.30 -8.65 108.33
N THR A 508 -33.24 -8.69 107.54
CA THR A 508 -31.89 -8.41 108.01
C THR A 508 -31.20 -7.18 107.28
N GLY A 509 -31.90 -6.48 106.36
CA GLY A 509 -31.28 -5.37 105.61
C GLY A 509 -31.73 -5.23 104.16
N ILE A 510 -31.48 -4.06 103.58
CA ILE A 510 -31.76 -3.77 102.14
C ILE A 510 -30.55 -4.11 101.33
N THR A 511 -30.65 -5.03 100.36
CA THR A 511 -29.61 -5.36 99.39
C THR A 511 -30.00 -4.87 97.98
N ARG A 512 -29.11 -4.18 97.32
CA ARG A 512 -29.31 -3.65 95.96
C ARG A 512 -29.01 -4.84 94.97
N THR A 513 -30.01 -5.22 94.27
CA THR A 513 -29.79 -6.14 93.16
C THR A 513 -29.70 -5.33 91.83
N ARG A 514 -28.61 -5.54 91.12
CA ARG A 514 -28.40 -4.95 89.79
C ARG A 514 -29.34 -5.50 88.74
#